data_4bf72e06a2e68f6abdd7d544ddd91841
#
_entry.id   4bf72e06a2e68f6abdd7d544ddd91841
#
_cell.length_a   1.000
_cell.length_b   1.000
_cell.length_c   1.000
_cell.angle_alpha   90.00
_cell.angle_beta   90.00
_cell.angle_gamma   90.00
#
_symmetry.space_group_name_H-M   'P 1'
#
loop_
_entity.id
_entity.type
_entity.pdbx_description
1 polymer ?
#
loop_
_entity_poly.entity_id
_entity_poly.type
_entity_poly.pdbx_seq_one_letter_code
_entity_poly.pdbx_strand_id
1 'polypeptide(L)'
;MKTALTAAILSSALAAPLAAQAEDFNIAFLAASSQNGFNQAIYDGIKEAASGYDNVNTQIFDGEFSATAQFSQVEDIVAGGKFDAIIITPNDTVGIATALEDAVKAGVKVGTTLFPIGPELTEMEPQVPGLTVTVASNPVVGATAQANAVVDYCADKDPCKVVVLIGQLVFPFDNVRNDTYKEILGEHDNIEIVATGEGNYSPQDSMIAMQDILQANRDIDVVLSNADQHLMGAEVAIADAGLDITQIYTLGGGLNQIAVDAIKAGSWSGTLAQFPKSMGAAALDAMVETLNGETVPTWIDEYSLRETPKIITKEWLDENPDFEPEWQG
;
A
#
# COMPACT_ATOMS: atom_id res chain seq x y z
N MET A 1 -72.19 30.47 -52.66
CA MET A 1 -71.44 29.32 -52.17
C MET A 1 -70.03 29.78 -51.93
N LYS A 2 -69.61 29.97 -50.64
CA LYS A 2 -68.26 30.38 -50.23
C LYS A 2 -67.63 29.19 -49.56
N THR A 3 -66.62 28.59 -50.13
CA THR A 3 -65.86 27.49 -49.60
C THR A 3 -64.75 28.07 -48.72
N ALA A 4 -64.77 27.75 -47.44
CA ALA A 4 -63.70 28.06 -46.50
C ALA A 4 -62.64 26.97 -46.48
N LEU A 5 -61.41 27.33 -46.76
CA LEU A 5 -60.23 26.46 -46.64
C LEU A 5 -59.68 26.55 -45.20
N THR A 6 -59.71 25.45 -44.44
CA THR A 6 -59.12 25.34 -43.12
C THR A 6 -57.70 24.83 -43.27
N ALA A 7 -56.70 25.65 -42.92
CA ALA A 7 -55.29 25.24 -42.88
C ALA A 7 -55.00 24.58 -41.52
N ALA A 8 -54.59 23.33 -41.52
CA ALA A 8 -54.09 22.63 -40.35
C ALA A 8 -52.58 22.90 -40.18
N ILE A 9 -52.25 23.56 -39.07
CA ILE A 9 -50.84 23.78 -38.67
C ILE A 9 -50.38 22.53 -37.90
N LEU A 10 -49.50 21.70 -38.49
CA LEU A 10 -48.76 20.66 -37.79
C LEU A 10 -47.65 21.29 -36.99
N SER A 11 -47.80 21.30 -35.66
CA SER A 11 -46.71 21.65 -34.71
C SER A 11 -45.84 20.41 -34.50
N SER A 12 -44.66 20.38 -35.13
CA SER A 12 -43.63 19.38 -34.83
C SER A 12 -42.93 19.78 -33.53
N ALA A 13 -43.24 19.06 -32.45
CA ALA A 13 -42.48 19.17 -31.20
C ALA A 13 -41.07 18.55 -31.41
N LEU A 14 -40.03 19.33 -31.45
CA LEU A 14 -38.66 18.85 -31.31
C LEU A 14 -38.48 18.34 -29.87
N ALA A 15 -38.44 17.02 -29.72
CA ALA A 15 -37.94 16.40 -28.49
C ALA A 15 -36.41 16.65 -28.46
N ALA A 16 -35.99 17.60 -27.64
CA ALA A 16 -34.57 17.70 -27.27
C ALA A 16 -34.17 16.39 -26.53
N PRO A 17 -33.05 15.76 -26.89
CA PRO A 17 -32.56 14.64 -26.09
C PRO A 17 -32.28 15.18 -24.66
N LEU A 18 -32.94 14.60 -23.64
CA LEU A 18 -32.45 14.73 -22.26
C LEU A 18 -31.04 14.15 -22.29
N ALA A 19 -30.03 15.00 -22.08
CA ALA A 19 -28.71 14.53 -21.71
C ALA A 19 -28.92 13.71 -20.42
N ALA A 20 -28.73 12.41 -20.46
CA ALA A 20 -28.64 11.60 -19.27
C ALA A 20 -27.49 12.22 -18.43
N GLN A 21 -27.83 12.80 -17.28
CA GLN A 21 -26.85 13.26 -16.33
C GLN A 21 -26.11 12.00 -15.88
N ALA A 22 -24.78 11.98 -16.02
CA ALA A 22 -23.99 10.87 -15.51
C ALA A 22 -24.30 10.71 -14.02
N GLU A 23 -24.54 9.50 -13.59
CA GLU A 23 -24.80 9.18 -12.19
C GLU A 23 -23.53 9.44 -11.39
N ASP A 24 -23.64 10.12 -10.24
CA ASP A 24 -22.50 10.39 -9.38
C ASP A 24 -22.06 9.10 -8.70
N PHE A 25 -20.77 8.79 -8.77
CA PHE A 25 -20.16 7.64 -8.08
C PHE A 25 -19.54 8.10 -6.75
N ASN A 26 -19.88 7.42 -5.68
CA ASN A 26 -19.33 7.64 -4.36
C ASN A 26 -18.43 6.47 -3.97
N ILE A 27 -17.14 6.72 -3.82
CA ILE A 27 -16.12 5.70 -3.56
C ILE A 27 -15.51 5.92 -2.17
N ALA A 28 -15.63 4.89 -1.32
CA ALA A 28 -15.02 4.87 -0.01
C ALA A 28 -13.60 4.32 -0.08
N PHE A 29 -12.61 5.00 0.51
CA PHE A 29 -11.31 4.43 0.80
C PHE A 29 -11.20 4.09 2.27
N LEU A 30 -11.10 2.79 2.59
CA LEU A 30 -10.88 2.28 3.94
C LEU A 30 -9.38 2.09 4.13
N ALA A 31 -8.74 3.12 4.67
CA ALA A 31 -7.31 3.10 4.97
C ALA A 31 -7.02 2.14 6.14
N ALA A 32 -5.87 1.47 6.16
CA ALA A 32 -5.42 0.74 7.34
C ALA A 32 -5.31 1.66 8.56
N SER A 33 -4.75 2.86 8.35
CA SER A 33 -4.90 4.03 9.23
C SER A 33 -4.78 5.31 8.41
N SER A 34 -5.71 6.24 8.58
CA SER A 34 -5.66 7.55 7.93
C SER A 34 -4.58 8.48 8.51
N GLN A 35 -3.96 8.10 9.62
CA GLN A 35 -2.84 8.84 10.23
C GLN A 35 -1.48 8.40 9.69
N ASN A 36 -1.42 7.31 8.94
CA ASN A 36 -0.20 6.78 8.34
C ASN A 36 0.08 7.43 6.98
N GLY A 37 1.30 7.94 6.76
CA GLY A 37 1.68 8.67 5.55
C GLY A 37 1.56 7.83 4.28
N PHE A 38 1.83 6.52 4.32
CA PHE A 38 1.67 5.62 3.19
C PHE A 38 0.19 5.52 2.74
N ASN A 39 -0.73 5.36 3.70
CA ASN A 39 -2.18 5.33 3.42
C ASN A 39 -2.70 6.69 2.93
N GLN A 40 -2.14 7.79 3.45
CA GLN A 40 -2.46 9.13 2.93
C GLN A 40 -2.01 9.28 1.47
N ALA A 41 -0.84 8.76 1.11
CA ALA A 41 -0.36 8.78 -0.27
C ALA A 41 -1.24 7.94 -1.22
N ILE A 42 -1.74 6.77 -0.78
CA ILE A 42 -2.76 6.02 -1.54
C ILE A 42 -3.99 6.91 -1.77
N TYR A 43 -4.47 7.57 -0.73
CA TYR A 43 -5.64 8.46 -0.87
C TYR A 43 -5.37 9.68 -1.75
N ASP A 44 -4.16 10.22 -1.73
CA ASP A 44 -3.76 11.31 -2.63
C ASP A 44 -3.81 10.84 -4.10
N GLY A 45 -3.37 9.63 -4.39
CA GLY A 45 -3.52 9.01 -5.70
C GLY A 45 -4.98 8.82 -6.11
N ILE A 46 -5.82 8.34 -5.19
CA ILE A 46 -7.27 8.22 -5.40
C ILE A 46 -7.89 9.59 -5.73
N LYS A 47 -7.56 10.64 -4.96
CA LYS A 47 -8.09 11.99 -5.20
C LYS A 47 -7.63 12.59 -6.52
N GLU A 48 -6.34 12.38 -6.85
CA GLU A 48 -5.78 12.89 -8.10
C GLU A 48 -6.46 12.23 -9.31
N ALA A 49 -6.58 10.91 -9.32
CA ALA A 49 -7.30 10.19 -10.36
C ALA A 49 -8.79 10.60 -10.42
N ALA A 50 -9.46 10.72 -9.26
CA ALA A 50 -10.86 11.16 -9.18
C ALA A 50 -11.06 12.57 -9.80
N SER A 51 -10.05 13.44 -9.72
CA SER A 51 -10.14 14.79 -10.32
C SER A 51 -10.25 14.79 -11.86
N GLY A 52 -9.94 13.66 -12.50
CA GLY A 52 -10.15 13.43 -13.93
C GLY A 52 -11.59 13.12 -14.34
N TYR A 53 -12.49 12.92 -13.37
CA TYR A 53 -13.89 12.54 -13.57
C TYR A 53 -14.82 13.61 -12.96
N ASP A 54 -15.81 14.08 -13.72
CA ASP A 54 -16.74 15.11 -13.25
C ASP A 54 -17.77 14.59 -12.22
N ASN A 55 -17.93 13.27 -12.10
CA ASN A 55 -18.98 12.62 -11.34
C ASN A 55 -18.45 11.59 -10.29
N VAL A 56 -17.20 11.74 -9.85
CA VAL A 56 -16.60 10.84 -8.84
C VAL A 56 -16.32 11.59 -7.55
N ASN A 57 -16.91 11.10 -6.45
CA ASN A 57 -16.67 11.59 -5.11
C ASN A 57 -15.93 10.54 -4.30
N THR A 58 -14.96 10.95 -3.49
CA THR A 58 -14.17 10.03 -2.66
C THR A 58 -14.21 10.44 -1.19
N GLN A 59 -14.20 9.45 -0.30
CA GLN A 59 -14.13 9.67 1.15
C GLN A 59 -13.19 8.66 1.78
N ILE A 60 -12.26 9.13 2.63
CA ILE A 60 -11.38 8.27 3.43
C ILE A 60 -12.01 7.94 4.78
N PHE A 61 -11.80 6.71 5.24
CA PHE A 61 -12.16 6.21 6.57
C PHE A 61 -10.90 5.74 7.29
N ASP A 62 -10.81 6.03 8.60
CA ASP A 62 -9.68 5.63 9.42
C ASP A 62 -9.90 4.23 10.01
N GLY A 63 -9.08 3.27 9.58
CA GLY A 63 -9.09 1.90 10.13
C GLY A 63 -8.33 1.75 11.44
N GLU A 64 -7.62 2.79 11.92
CA GLU A 64 -6.93 2.85 13.22
C GLU A 64 -5.96 1.68 13.46
N PHE A 65 -5.42 1.06 12.39
CA PHE A 65 -4.71 -0.22 12.44
C PHE A 65 -5.50 -1.31 13.20
N SER A 66 -6.82 -1.29 13.08
CA SER A 66 -7.76 -2.19 13.76
C SER A 66 -8.61 -2.97 12.75
N ALA A 67 -8.45 -4.29 12.72
CA ALA A 67 -9.29 -5.18 11.91
C ALA A 67 -10.78 -5.03 12.23
N THR A 68 -11.11 -4.87 13.51
CA THR A 68 -12.51 -4.69 13.98
C THR A 68 -13.10 -3.35 13.49
N ALA A 69 -12.32 -2.27 13.50
CA ALA A 69 -12.76 -0.98 12.99
C ALA A 69 -13.09 -1.06 11.50
N GLN A 70 -12.21 -1.63 10.68
CA GLN A 70 -12.47 -1.79 9.24
C GLN A 70 -13.66 -2.71 8.96
N PHE A 71 -13.81 -3.81 9.72
CA PHE A 71 -14.96 -4.70 9.58
C PHE A 71 -16.27 -3.94 9.79
N SER A 72 -16.39 -3.17 10.89
CA SER A 72 -17.57 -2.34 11.18
C SER A 72 -17.80 -1.27 10.11
N GLN A 73 -16.75 -0.65 9.57
CA GLN A 73 -16.87 0.33 8.49
C GLN A 73 -17.48 -0.29 7.22
N VAL A 74 -17.09 -1.51 6.85
CA VAL A 74 -17.72 -2.21 5.72
C VAL A 74 -19.19 -2.47 5.97
N GLU A 75 -19.57 -2.96 7.17
CA GLU A 75 -20.96 -3.17 7.54
C GLU A 75 -21.78 -1.87 7.48
N ASP A 76 -21.24 -0.76 8.00
CA ASP A 76 -21.89 0.56 7.98
C ASP A 76 -22.06 1.10 6.54
N ILE A 77 -21.08 0.88 5.66
CA ILE A 77 -21.16 1.26 4.24
C ILE A 77 -22.27 0.49 3.54
N VAL A 78 -22.34 -0.83 3.75
CA VAL A 78 -23.39 -1.68 3.18
C VAL A 78 -24.76 -1.28 3.70
N ALA A 79 -24.91 -1.11 5.01
CA ALA A 79 -26.17 -0.72 5.63
C ALA A 79 -26.63 0.70 5.21
N GLY A 80 -25.68 1.60 5.02
CA GLY A 80 -25.95 3.00 4.64
C GLY A 80 -26.35 3.19 3.18
N GLY A 81 -25.91 2.31 2.27
CA GLY A 81 -26.23 2.32 0.84
C GLY A 81 -25.85 3.63 0.13
N LYS A 82 -24.77 4.29 0.57
CA LYS A 82 -24.33 5.59 0.03
C LYS A 82 -23.14 5.49 -0.92
N PHE A 83 -22.44 4.37 -0.88
CA PHE A 83 -21.20 4.17 -1.64
C PHE A 83 -21.41 3.10 -2.70
N ASP A 84 -20.93 3.37 -3.89
CA ASP A 84 -20.99 2.50 -5.05
C ASP A 84 -19.77 1.56 -5.10
N ALA A 85 -18.66 1.99 -4.49
CA ALA A 85 -17.44 1.18 -4.41
C ALA A 85 -16.69 1.40 -3.09
N ILE A 86 -15.93 0.36 -2.72
CA ILE A 86 -14.94 0.35 -1.64
C ILE A 86 -13.58 0.06 -2.26
N ILE A 87 -12.59 0.89 -1.93
CA ILE A 87 -11.16 0.58 -2.05
C ILE A 87 -10.65 0.39 -0.64
N ILE A 88 -9.94 -0.70 -0.34
CA ILE A 88 -9.47 -0.99 1.01
C ILE A 88 -7.98 -1.34 1.03
N THR A 89 -7.23 -0.76 1.98
CA THR A 89 -5.95 -1.29 2.45
C THR A 89 -6.22 -2.09 3.72
N PRO A 90 -6.27 -3.42 3.67
CA PRO A 90 -6.79 -4.23 4.76
C PRO A 90 -5.80 -4.35 5.94
N ASN A 91 -6.32 -4.27 7.17
CA ASN A 91 -5.58 -4.61 8.39
C ASN A 91 -5.52 -6.12 8.61
N ASP A 92 -6.62 -6.81 8.35
CA ASP A 92 -6.69 -8.28 8.36
C ASP A 92 -7.21 -8.77 7.01
N THR A 93 -6.31 -9.29 6.20
CA THR A 93 -6.59 -9.77 4.85
C THR A 93 -7.52 -10.97 4.81
N VAL A 94 -7.59 -11.75 5.89
CA VAL A 94 -8.41 -12.96 6.00
C VAL A 94 -9.75 -12.64 6.66
N GLY A 95 -9.72 -11.99 7.82
CA GLY A 95 -10.92 -11.73 8.61
C GLY A 95 -11.94 -10.81 7.93
N ILE A 96 -11.46 -9.85 7.11
CA ILE A 96 -12.32 -8.90 6.40
C ILE A 96 -13.10 -9.53 5.22
N ALA A 97 -12.67 -10.70 4.72
CA ALA A 97 -13.18 -11.31 3.49
C ALA A 97 -14.71 -11.47 3.49
N THR A 98 -15.30 -11.90 4.61
CA THR A 98 -16.75 -12.13 4.71
C THR A 98 -17.55 -10.83 4.61
N ALA A 99 -17.10 -9.76 5.24
CA ALA A 99 -17.76 -8.45 5.15
C ALA A 99 -17.68 -7.89 3.72
N LEU A 100 -16.55 -8.04 3.04
CA LEU A 100 -16.38 -7.62 1.66
C LEU A 100 -17.21 -8.47 0.69
N GLU A 101 -17.36 -9.78 0.94
CA GLU A 101 -18.27 -10.63 0.16
C GLU A 101 -19.73 -10.15 0.30
N ASP A 102 -20.14 -9.73 1.49
CA ASP A 102 -21.48 -9.19 1.71
C ASP A 102 -21.64 -7.81 1.06
N ALA A 103 -20.61 -6.98 1.01
CA ALA A 103 -20.61 -5.74 0.24
C ALA A 103 -20.80 -6.01 -1.26
N VAL A 104 -20.06 -6.98 -1.82
CA VAL A 104 -20.24 -7.39 -3.22
C VAL A 104 -21.67 -7.89 -3.49
N LYS A 105 -22.26 -8.71 -2.60
CA LYS A 105 -23.65 -9.19 -2.72
C LYS A 105 -24.66 -8.04 -2.66
N ALA A 106 -24.35 -6.97 -1.92
CA ALA A 106 -25.17 -5.75 -1.85
C ALA A 106 -25.03 -4.87 -3.11
N GLY A 107 -24.13 -5.21 -4.05
CA GLY A 107 -23.92 -4.48 -5.30
C GLY A 107 -22.76 -3.46 -5.23
N VAL A 108 -22.09 -3.33 -4.09
CA VAL A 108 -20.91 -2.45 -3.93
C VAL A 108 -19.71 -3.09 -4.63
N LYS A 109 -19.01 -2.33 -5.48
CA LYS A 109 -17.76 -2.79 -6.08
C LYS A 109 -16.64 -2.74 -5.05
N VAL A 110 -15.75 -3.74 -5.07
CA VAL A 110 -14.69 -3.85 -4.07
C VAL A 110 -13.34 -4.05 -4.74
N GLY A 111 -12.39 -3.18 -4.43
CA GLY A 111 -10.99 -3.30 -4.80
C GLY A 111 -10.08 -3.20 -3.58
N THR A 112 -8.89 -3.77 -3.67
CA THR A 112 -7.91 -3.71 -2.59
C THR A 112 -6.59 -3.11 -3.07
N THR A 113 -5.89 -2.46 -2.16
CA THR A 113 -4.53 -1.93 -2.37
C THR A 113 -3.57 -2.59 -1.39
N LEU A 114 -2.31 -2.71 -1.79
CA LEU A 114 -1.17 -3.21 -1.03
C LEU A 114 -1.20 -4.72 -0.75
N PHE A 115 -2.36 -5.31 -0.42
CA PHE A 115 -2.50 -6.74 -0.08
C PHE A 115 -3.73 -7.36 -0.74
N PRO A 116 -3.68 -8.67 -1.08
CA PRO A 116 -4.87 -9.41 -1.51
C PRO A 116 -5.83 -9.63 -0.33
N ILE A 117 -7.07 -9.97 -0.63
CA ILE A 117 -8.07 -10.42 0.36
C ILE A 117 -8.26 -11.91 0.22
N GLY A 118 -8.08 -12.65 1.29
CA GLY A 118 -8.28 -14.10 1.35
C GLY A 118 -7.20 -14.82 2.16
N PRO A 119 -7.31 -16.15 2.30
CA PRO A 119 -6.38 -16.93 3.12
C PRO A 119 -5.00 -17.16 2.46
N GLU A 120 -4.93 -17.11 1.12
CA GLU A 120 -3.69 -17.32 0.36
C GLU A 120 -3.00 -15.99 0.11
N LEU A 121 -2.13 -15.57 1.02
CA LEU A 121 -1.50 -14.24 1.04
C LEU A 121 -0.52 -13.99 -0.12
N THR A 122 -0.15 -15.03 -0.85
CA THR A 122 0.71 -14.97 -2.03
C THR A 122 -0.07 -15.04 -3.36
N GLU A 123 -1.39 -15.25 -3.29
CA GLU A 123 -2.27 -15.27 -4.45
C GLU A 123 -2.85 -13.87 -4.67
N MET A 124 -2.45 -13.26 -5.79
CA MET A 124 -2.83 -11.87 -6.11
C MET A 124 -4.17 -11.79 -6.84
N GLU A 125 -4.60 -12.86 -7.49
CA GLU A 125 -5.94 -12.91 -8.08
C GLU A 125 -7.01 -12.89 -6.97
N PRO A 126 -8.14 -12.22 -7.17
CA PRO A 126 -9.19 -12.12 -6.16
C PRO A 126 -9.70 -13.48 -5.68
N GLN A 127 -9.61 -13.72 -4.37
CA GLN A 127 -10.11 -14.95 -3.73
C GLN A 127 -11.54 -14.79 -3.21
N VAL A 128 -12.01 -13.54 -3.06
CA VAL A 128 -13.41 -13.23 -2.72
C VAL A 128 -14.23 -13.12 -4.00
N PRO A 129 -15.30 -13.92 -4.18
CA PRO A 129 -16.12 -13.89 -5.37
C PRO A 129 -16.70 -12.49 -5.65
N GLY A 130 -16.43 -11.95 -6.84
CA GLY A 130 -16.94 -10.65 -7.28
C GLY A 130 -16.11 -9.44 -6.80
N LEU A 131 -15.00 -9.65 -6.11
CA LEU A 131 -14.01 -8.59 -5.89
C LEU A 131 -13.46 -8.15 -7.25
N THR A 132 -13.38 -6.85 -7.47
CA THR A 132 -13.09 -6.26 -8.78
C THR A 132 -11.61 -6.32 -9.14
N VAL A 133 -10.75 -5.82 -8.25
CA VAL A 133 -9.31 -5.71 -8.51
C VAL A 133 -8.49 -5.81 -7.22
N THR A 134 -7.33 -6.44 -7.34
CA THR A 134 -6.23 -6.35 -6.36
C THR A 134 -5.12 -5.51 -6.98
N VAL A 135 -4.78 -4.36 -6.38
CA VAL A 135 -3.60 -3.55 -6.77
C VAL A 135 -2.52 -3.75 -5.73
N ALA A 136 -1.67 -4.72 -5.96
CA ALA A 136 -0.69 -5.18 -4.97
C ALA A 136 0.44 -5.96 -5.63
N SER A 137 1.55 -6.13 -4.93
CA SER A 137 2.58 -7.12 -5.26
C SER A 137 2.60 -8.26 -4.23
N ASN A 138 3.04 -9.43 -4.67
CA ASN A 138 3.22 -10.57 -3.77
C ASN A 138 4.25 -10.21 -2.68
N PRO A 139 3.89 -10.28 -1.37
CA PRO A 139 4.75 -9.86 -0.27
C PRO A 139 6.08 -10.62 -0.21
N VAL A 140 6.10 -11.88 -0.68
CA VAL A 140 7.32 -12.70 -0.75
C VAL A 140 8.32 -12.09 -1.74
N VAL A 141 7.87 -11.50 -2.84
CA VAL A 141 8.77 -10.93 -3.87
C VAL A 141 9.59 -9.76 -3.32
N GLY A 142 8.95 -8.83 -2.61
CA GLY A 142 9.63 -7.71 -1.98
C GLY A 142 10.54 -8.16 -0.83
N ALA A 143 10.03 -9.03 0.05
CA ALA A 143 10.81 -9.56 1.17
C ALA A 143 12.03 -10.35 0.71
N THR A 144 11.90 -11.16 -0.37
CA THR A 144 13.02 -11.86 -1.00
C THR A 144 14.09 -10.89 -1.52
N ALA A 145 13.66 -9.80 -2.19
CA ALA A 145 14.61 -8.80 -2.68
C ALA A 145 15.39 -8.13 -1.54
N GLN A 146 14.72 -7.82 -0.43
CA GLN A 146 15.35 -7.25 0.76
C GLN A 146 16.29 -8.26 1.44
N ALA A 147 15.87 -9.51 1.63
CA ALA A 147 16.70 -10.54 2.25
C ALA A 147 17.95 -10.83 1.43
N ASN A 148 17.83 -10.94 0.10
CA ASN A 148 18.98 -11.16 -0.78
C ASN A 148 19.97 -9.99 -0.74
N ALA A 149 19.51 -8.75 -0.66
CA ALA A 149 20.39 -7.59 -0.49
C ALA A 149 21.18 -7.65 0.84
N VAL A 150 20.57 -8.17 1.90
CA VAL A 150 21.26 -8.44 3.17
C VAL A 150 22.29 -9.58 3.02
N VAL A 151 21.92 -10.67 2.34
CA VAL A 151 22.84 -11.78 2.05
C VAL A 151 24.08 -11.30 1.30
N ASP A 152 23.88 -10.48 0.26
CA ASP A 152 24.97 -9.91 -0.53
C ASP A 152 25.90 -9.03 0.34
N TYR A 153 25.33 -8.20 1.21
CA TYR A 153 26.11 -7.38 2.15
C TYR A 153 26.88 -8.22 3.17
N CYS A 154 26.30 -9.33 3.62
CA CYS A 154 26.88 -10.23 4.63
C CYS A 154 27.91 -11.21 4.07
N ALA A 155 28.15 -11.25 2.75
CA ALA A 155 28.96 -12.30 2.11
C ALA A 155 30.37 -12.47 2.70
N ASP A 156 31.00 -11.38 3.15
CA ASP A 156 32.37 -11.38 3.70
C ASP A 156 32.40 -11.20 5.24
N LYS A 157 31.26 -11.39 5.95
CA LYS A 157 31.12 -11.24 7.41
C LYS A 157 30.80 -12.59 8.04
N ASP A 158 31.39 -12.88 9.24
CA ASP A 158 31.12 -14.09 10.03
C ASP A 158 31.38 -13.84 11.52
N PRO A 159 30.36 -13.70 12.38
CA PRO A 159 28.95 -13.63 12.02
C PRO A 159 28.56 -12.25 11.46
N CYS A 160 27.54 -12.20 10.61
CA CYS A 160 26.83 -11.00 10.22
C CYS A 160 25.55 -10.90 11.06
N LYS A 161 25.49 -9.90 11.95
CA LYS A 161 24.41 -9.77 12.94
C LYS A 161 23.30 -8.88 12.43
N VAL A 162 22.12 -9.45 12.24
CA VAL A 162 20.95 -8.82 11.65
C VAL A 162 19.89 -8.55 12.73
N VAL A 163 19.42 -7.31 12.80
CA VAL A 163 18.19 -6.93 13.50
C VAL A 163 17.08 -6.82 12.44
N VAL A 164 15.92 -7.43 12.71
CA VAL A 164 14.71 -7.29 11.90
C VAL A 164 13.72 -6.39 12.63
N LEU A 165 13.26 -5.31 11.97
CA LEU A 165 12.14 -4.50 12.43
C LEU A 165 10.95 -4.75 11.49
N ILE A 166 9.86 -5.30 12.04
CA ILE A 166 8.65 -5.63 11.31
C ILE A 166 7.48 -4.75 11.79
N GLY A 167 6.39 -4.67 11.01
CA GLY A 167 5.20 -3.93 11.42
C GLY A 167 4.54 -4.51 12.67
N GLN A 168 3.56 -5.38 12.50
CA GLN A 168 2.84 -6.04 13.58
C GLN A 168 2.67 -7.53 13.27
N LEU A 169 3.23 -8.40 14.10
CA LEU A 169 3.15 -9.86 13.90
C LEU A 169 1.71 -10.42 14.07
N VAL A 170 0.78 -9.62 14.56
CA VAL A 170 -0.65 -9.96 14.53
C VAL A 170 -1.23 -9.89 13.12
N PHE A 171 -0.61 -9.15 12.20
CA PHE A 171 -1.04 -9.06 10.82
C PHE A 171 -0.48 -10.21 9.98
N PRO A 172 -1.34 -10.96 9.27
CA PRO A 172 -0.90 -12.12 8.49
C PRO A 172 0.19 -11.80 7.46
N PHE A 173 0.11 -10.66 6.78
CA PHE A 173 1.09 -10.26 5.77
C PHE A 173 2.46 -9.87 6.35
N ASP A 174 2.52 -9.38 7.59
CA ASP A 174 3.79 -9.12 8.26
C ASP A 174 4.48 -10.43 8.69
N ASN A 175 3.70 -11.45 9.05
CA ASN A 175 4.23 -12.79 9.26
C ASN A 175 4.86 -13.35 7.98
N VAL A 176 4.19 -13.25 6.83
CA VAL A 176 4.75 -13.72 5.54
C VAL A 176 6.11 -13.05 5.25
N ARG A 177 6.21 -11.73 5.44
CA ARG A 177 7.49 -11.01 5.24
C ARG A 177 8.57 -11.46 6.21
N ASN A 178 8.23 -11.54 7.52
CA ASN A 178 9.15 -11.95 8.57
C ASN A 178 9.63 -13.40 8.37
N ASP A 179 8.73 -14.30 7.98
CA ASP A 179 9.06 -15.70 7.73
C ASP A 179 9.95 -15.84 6.47
N THR A 180 9.69 -15.05 5.42
CA THR A 180 10.56 -14.97 4.23
C THR A 180 11.96 -14.49 4.60
N TYR A 181 12.09 -13.46 5.44
CA TYR A 181 13.40 -13.01 5.91
C TYR A 181 14.13 -14.12 6.68
N LYS A 182 13.44 -14.78 7.62
CA LYS A 182 14.02 -15.88 8.42
C LYS A 182 14.44 -17.06 7.58
N GLU A 183 13.62 -17.44 6.60
CA GLU A 183 13.91 -18.54 5.68
C GLU A 183 15.19 -18.25 4.89
N ILE A 184 15.24 -17.13 4.16
CA ILE A 184 16.36 -16.81 3.29
C ILE A 184 17.65 -16.55 4.09
N LEU A 185 17.59 -15.73 5.15
CA LEU A 185 18.77 -15.44 5.96
C LEU A 185 19.26 -16.66 6.73
N GLY A 186 18.34 -17.56 7.14
CA GLY A 186 18.66 -18.79 7.84
C GLY A 186 19.32 -19.88 6.98
N GLU A 187 19.33 -19.75 5.64
CA GLU A 187 20.08 -20.62 4.74
C GLU A 187 21.60 -20.33 4.74
N HIS A 188 22.05 -19.24 5.41
CA HIS A 188 23.42 -18.77 5.44
C HIS A 188 24.02 -18.87 6.83
N ASP A 189 24.93 -19.80 7.06
CA ASP A 189 25.55 -20.11 8.36
C ASP A 189 26.27 -18.90 9.00
N ASN A 190 26.73 -17.95 8.19
CA ASN A 190 27.39 -16.72 8.63
C ASN A 190 26.45 -15.59 9.02
N ILE A 191 25.13 -15.75 8.86
CA ILE A 191 24.12 -14.70 9.17
C ILE A 191 23.37 -15.10 10.45
N GLU A 192 23.35 -14.20 11.42
CA GLU A 192 22.64 -14.37 12.68
C GLU A 192 21.56 -13.31 12.86
N ILE A 193 20.28 -13.69 12.89
CA ILE A 193 19.20 -12.77 13.30
C ILE A 193 19.24 -12.68 14.83
N VAL A 194 19.85 -11.62 15.35
CA VAL A 194 20.06 -11.43 16.80
C VAL A 194 18.82 -10.92 17.52
N ALA A 195 17.90 -10.25 16.82
CA ALA A 195 16.64 -9.79 17.37
C ALA A 195 15.61 -9.51 16.28
N THR A 196 14.33 -9.61 16.65
CA THR A 196 13.19 -9.10 15.88
C THR A 196 12.36 -8.19 16.77
N GLY A 197 12.06 -6.97 16.30
CA GLY A 197 11.23 -5.98 17.00
C GLY A 197 10.02 -5.59 16.17
N GLU A 198 8.92 -5.22 16.84
CA GLU A 198 7.73 -4.68 16.18
C GLU A 198 7.77 -3.14 16.24
N GLY A 199 7.71 -2.50 15.05
CA GLY A 199 7.79 -1.05 14.90
C GLY A 199 6.44 -0.37 14.68
N ASN A 200 5.35 -1.14 14.55
CA ASN A 200 3.96 -0.67 14.43
C ASN A 200 3.75 0.38 13.32
N TYR A 201 4.62 0.43 12.30
CA TYR A 201 4.61 1.47 11.26
C TYR A 201 4.70 2.91 11.83
N SER A 202 5.34 3.04 13.00
CA SER A 202 5.51 4.26 13.78
C SER A 202 6.99 4.50 14.09
N PRO A 203 7.55 5.69 13.76
CA PRO A 203 8.91 6.02 14.17
C PRO A 203 9.11 5.98 15.69
N GLN A 204 8.10 6.37 16.46
CA GLN A 204 8.18 6.36 17.92
C GLN A 204 8.29 4.94 18.49
N ASP A 205 7.45 4.02 18.02
CA ASP A 205 7.45 2.64 18.50
C ASP A 205 8.71 1.91 18.04
N SER A 206 9.14 2.16 16.82
CA SER A 206 10.40 1.62 16.28
C SER A 206 11.62 2.09 17.04
N MET A 207 11.65 3.37 17.48
CA MET A 207 12.69 3.88 18.34
C MET A 207 12.74 3.11 19.66
N ILE A 208 11.59 2.90 20.30
CA ILE A 208 11.50 2.15 21.56
C ILE A 208 11.97 0.71 21.37
N ALA A 209 11.46 0.02 20.34
CA ALA A 209 11.85 -1.34 20.02
C ALA A 209 13.36 -1.47 19.76
N MET A 210 13.93 -0.52 19.00
CA MET A 210 15.37 -0.52 18.73
C MET A 210 16.21 -0.17 19.96
N GLN A 211 15.76 0.74 20.83
CA GLN A 211 16.42 1.02 22.11
C GLN A 211 16.50 -0.25 22.98
N ASP A 212 15.42 -1.03 23.07
CA ASP A 212 15.40 -2.28 23.82
C ASP A 212 16.34 -3.32 23.21
N ILE A 213 16.36 -3.45 21.89
CA ILE A 213 17.27 -4.36 21.17
C ILE A 213 18.73 -3.98 21.44
N LEU A 214 19.07 -2.70 21.37
CA LEU A 214 20.45 -2.21 21.57
C LEU A 214 20.95 -2.33 23.00
N GLN A 215 20.09 -2.52 24.01
CA GLN A 215 20.52 -2.85 25.37
C GLN A 215 21.21 -4.22 25.44
N ALA A 216 20.76 -5.18 24.65
CA ALA A 216 21.32 -6.54 24.63
C ALA A 216 22.29 -6.76 23.46
N ASN A 217 22.10 -6.07 22.33
CA ASN A 217 22.79 -6.32 21.06
C ASN A 217 23.35 -4.99 20.51
N ARG A 218 24.50 -4.54 21.02
CA ARG A 218 25.14 -3.30 20.56
C ARG A 218 26.00 -3.46 19.31
N ASP A 219 26.46 -4.68 19.06
CA ASP A 219 27.30 -5.04 17.94
C ASP A 219 26.41 -5.67 16.87
N ILE A 220 25.90 -4.82 15.97
CA ILE A 220 24.99 -5.19 14.87
C ILE A 220 25.56 -4.71 13.54
N ASP A 221 25.37 -5.51 12.49
CA ASP A 221 25.83 -5.20 11.14
C ASP A 221 24.71 -4.70 10.25
N VAL A 222 23.47 -5.13 10.51
CA VAL A 222 22.31 -4.89 9.66
C VAL A 222 21.08 -4.51 10.47
N VAL A 223 20.31 -3.53 9.97
CA VAL A 223 18.92 -3.31 10.34
C VAL A 223 18.08 -3.50 9.07
N LEU A 224 17.35 -4.60 9.01
CA LEU A 224 16.41 -4.92 7.94
C LEU A 224 14.99 -4.59 8.38
N SER A 225 14.28 -3.79 7.60
CA SER A 225 12.89 -3.46 7.90
C SER A 225 11.99 -3.47 6.68
N ASN A 226 10.73 -3.85 6.89
CA ASN A 226 9.70 -3.77 5.86
C ASN A 226 9.12 -2.36 5.67
N ALA A 227 9.53 -1.37 6.49
CA ALA A 227 9.02 0.00 6.41
C ALA A 227 10.09 1.07 6.72
N ASP A 228 10.10 2.15 5.95
CA ASP A 228 11.01 3.29 6.14
C ASP A 228 10.74 4.00 7.47
N GLN A 229 9.48 4.06 7.92
CA GLN A 229 9.13 4.65 9.22
C GLN A 229 9.85 3.96 10.38
N HIS A 230 10.13 2.66 10.26
CA HIS A 230 10.88 1.95 11.28
C HIS A 230 12.35 2.39 11.31
N LEU A 231 12.97 2.60 10.15
CA LEU A 231 14.35 3.10 10.09
C LEU A 231 14.47 4.52 10.65
N MET A 232 13.44 5.37 10.45
CA MET A 232 13.43 6.71 11.06
C MET A 232 13.55 6.64 12.59
N GLY A 233 12.85 5.72 13.23
CA GLY A 233 12.95 5.51 14.68
C GLY A 233 14.24 4.82 15.08
N ALA A 234 14.68 3.81 14.32
CA ALA A 234 15.90 3.07 14.58
C ALA A 234 17.15 3.98 14.51
N GLU A 235 17.20 4.90 13.55
CA GLU A 235 18.30 5.88 13.42
C GLU A 235 18.48 6.72 14.69
N VAL A 236 17.38 7.19 15.29
CA VAL A 236 17.41 7.93 16.56
C VAL A 236 17.96 7.06 17.68
N ALA A 237 17.47 5.81 17.82
CA ALA A 237 17.93 4.89 18.86
C ALA A 237 19.40 4.50 18.70
N ILE A 238 19.88 4.31 17.47
CA ILE A 238 21.28 4.03 17.14
C ILE A 238 22.17 5.21 17.53
N ALA A 239 21.76 6.44 17.19
CA ALA A 239 22.48 7.65 17.56
C ALA A 239 22.53 7.86 19.09
N ASP A 240 21.39 7.66 19.79
CA ASP A 240 21.29 7.75 21.25
C ASP A 240 22.19 6.70 21.96
N ALA A 241 22.37 5.54 21.34
CA ALA A 241 23.30 4.51 21.81
C ALA A 241 24.77 4.87 21.54
N GLY A 242 25.06 5.97 20.85
CA GLY A 242 26.40 6.40 20.47
C GLY A 242 27.03 5.53 19.38
N LEU A 243 26.21 4.89 18.54
CA LEU A 243 26.64 4.12 17.38
C LEU A 243 26.56 5.00 16.12
N ASP A 244 27.36 4.65 15.12
CA ASP A 244 27.38 5.33 13.81
C ASP A 244 26.54 4.53 12.81
N ILE A 245 25.38 5.06 12.42
CA ILE A 245 24.47 4.40 11.48
C ILE A 245 25.13 4.14 10.13
N THR A 246 26.10 4.95 9.71
CA THR A 246 26.82 4.75 8.43
C THR A 246 27.69 3.49 8.41
N GLN A 247 27.92 2.86 9.56
CA GLN A 247 28.63 1.59 9.70
C GLN A 247 27.68 0.37 9.73
N ILE A 248 26.37 0.61 9.72
CA ILE A 248 25.32 -0.40 9.78
C ILE A 248 24.60 -0.41 8.44
N TYR A 249 24.47 -1.58 7.83
CA TYR A 249 23.65 -1.72 6.60
C TYR A 249 22.18 -1.59 6.97
N THR A 250 21.54 -0.54 6.50
CA THR A 250 20.13 -0.26 6.80
C THR A 250 19.30 -0.38 5.53
N LEU A 251 18.28 -1.23 5.57
CA LEU A 251 17.39 -1.48 4.45
C LEU A 251 15.93 -1.34 4.89
N GLY A 252 15.25 -0.33 4.36
CA GLY A 252 13.85 -0.02 4.65
C GLY A 252 12.89 -0.52 3.58
N GLY A 253 11.67 0.00 3.60
CA GLY A 253 10.63 -0.27 2.59
C GLY A 253 9.58 0.83 2.55
N GLY A 254 9.16 1.18 1.34
CA GLY A 254 8.16 2.21 1.12
C GLY A 254 8.60 3.34 0.19
N LEU A 255 9.92 3.57 0.07
CA LEU A 255 10.49 4.57 -0.84
C LEU A 255 9.90 5.97 -0.63
N ASN A 256 9.90 6.46 0.62
CA ASN A 256 9.49 7.83 0.93
C ASN A 256 10.61 8.86 0.71
N GLN A 257 10.29 10.15 0.76
CA GLN A 257 11.27 11.23 0.56
C GLN A 257 12.38 11.20 1.61
N ILE A 258 12.04 10.90 2.88
CA ILE A 258 13.03 10.81 3.96
C ILE A 258 14.04 9.71 3.68
N ALA A 259 13.56 8.53 3.21
CA ALA A 259 14.45 7.44 2.83
C ALA A 259 15.36 7.83 1.64
N VAL A 260 14.80 8.47 0.61
CA VAL A 260 15.59 8.95 -0.55
C VAL A 260 16.66 9.93 -0.09
N ASP A 261 16.34 10.89 0.77
CA ASP A 261 17.30 11.86 1.29
C ASP A 261 18.39 11.20 2.14
N ALA A 262 18.00 10.25 3.02
CA ALA A 262 18.94 9.50 3.86
C ALA A 262 19.88 8.61 3.02
N ILE A 263 19.38 7.96 1.97
CA ILE A 263 20.18 7.16 1.05
C ILE A 263 21.15 8.06 0.26
N LYS A 264 20.69 9.20 -0.27
CA LYS A 264 21.54 10.18 -0.96
C LYS A 264 22.62 10.72 -0.03
N ALA A 265 22.32 10.96 1.25
CA ALA A 265 23.27 11.39 2.26
C ALA A 265 24.23 10.27 2.71
N GLY A 266 23.91 9.00 2.47
CA GLY A 266 24.71 7.83 2.86
C GLY A 266 24.47 7.40 4.32
N SER A 267 23.42 7.87 4.98
CA SER A 267 23.01 7.37 6.30
C SER A 267 22.20 6.07 6.22
N TRP A 268 21.44 5.88 5.13
CA TRP A 268 20.77 4.60 4.84
C TRP A 268 21.35 3.96 3.59
N SER A 269 21.29 2.60 3.57
CA SER A 269 21.86 1.81 2.46
C SER A 269 20.87 1.62 1.32
N GLY A 270 19.58 1.52 1.62
CA GLY A 270 18.54 1.35 0.61
C GLY A 270 17.13 1.25 1.17
N THR A 271 16.18 1.16 0.24
CA THR A 271 14.75 0.94 0.55
C THR A 271 14.10 0.09 -0.53
N LEU A 272 13.11 -0.72 -0.16
CA LEU A 272 12.24 -1.43 -1.11
C LEU A 272 11.31 -0.42 -1.78
N ALA A 273 11.28 -0.45 -3.11
CA ALA A 273 10.39 0.40 -3.90
C ALA A 273 8.93 0.02 -3.69
N GLN A 274 8.10 1.01 -3.33
CA GLN A 274 6.64 0.92 -3.28
C GLN A 274 6.04 2.23 -3.80
N PHE A 275 4.85 2.14 -4.43
CA PHE A 275 4.23 3.23 -5.17
C PHE A 275 2.80 3.50 -4.70
N PRO A 276 2.61 4.00 -3.46
CA PRO A 276 1.28 4.13 -2.85
C PRO A 276 0.34 5.05 -3.63
N LYS A 277 0.84 6.16 -4.16
CA LYS A 277 0.03 7.09 -4.95
C LYS A 277 -0.42 6.47 -6.26
N SER A 278 0.49 5.79 -6.96
CA SER A 278 0.18 5.06 -8.19
C SER A 278 -0.80 3.91 -7.94
N MET A 279 -0.66 3.17 -6.81
CA MET A 279 -1.63 2.13 -6.42
C MET A 279 -3.03 2.72 -6.21
N GLY A 280 -3.12 3.83 -5.51
CA GLY A 280 -4.40 4.51 -5.27
C GLY A 280 -5.07 4.95 -6.57
N ALA A 281 -4.31 5.54 -7.48
CA ALA A 281 -4.80 5.97 -8.78
C ALA A 281 -5.30 4.78 -9.62
N ALA A 282 -4.49 3.73 -9.74
CA ALA A 282 -4.87 2.52 -10.49
C ALA A 282 -6.11 1.82 -9.91
N ALA A 283 -6.24 1.79 -8.58
CA ALA A 283 -7.43 1.24 -7.93
C ALA A 283 -8.67 2.07 -8.22
N LEU A 284 -8.58 3.40 -8.17
CA LEU A 284 -9.71 4.27 -8.50
C LEU A 284 -10.15 4.10 -9.94
N ASP A 285 -9.22 4.16 -10.90
CA ASP A 285 -9.53 4.02 -12.33
C ASP A 285 -10.24 2.69 -12.59
N ALA A 286 -9.74 1.58 -12.04
CA ALA A 286 -10.40 0.28 -12.16
C ALA A 286 -11.82 0.26 -11.55
N MET A 287 -12.06 0.97 -10.42
CA MET A 287 -13.41 1.08 -9.86
C MET A 287 -14.34 1.87 -10.77
N VAL A 288 -13.88 3.01 -11.30
CA VAL A 288 -14.70 3.86 -12.20
C VAL A 288 -15.01 3.15 -13.50
N GLU A 289 -14.04 2.49 -14.13
CA GLU A 289 -14.24 1.68 -15.33
C GLU A 289 -15.27 0.56 -15.09
N THR A 290 -15.16 -0.14 -13.93
CA THR A 290 -16.11 -1.19 -13.56
C THR A 290 -17.53 -0.63 -13.31
N LEU A 291 -17.66 0.52 -12.67
CA LEU A 291 -18.95 1.19 -12.45
C LEU A 291 -19.60 1.63 -13.78
N ASN A 292 -18.79 1.98 -14.77
CA ASN A 292 -19.23 2.27 -16.13
C ASN A 292 -19.54 1.00 -16.97
N GLY A 293 -19.36 -0.19 -16.39
CA GLY A 293 -19.66 -1.47 -17.04
C GLY A 293 -18.52 -2.01 -17.90
N GLU A 294 -17.32 -1.49 -17.76
CA GLU A 294 -16.13 -1.96 -18.45
C GLU A 294 -15.50 -3.16 -17.71
N THR A 295 -14.69 -3.92 -18.42
CA THR A 295 -13.93 -5.04 -17.84
C THR A 295 -12.50 -4.58 -17.55
N VAL A 296 -12.07 -4.76 -16.32
CA VAL A 296 -10.73 -4.41 -15.84
C VAL A 296 -9.90 -5.65 -15.52
N PRO A 297 -8.56 -5.56 -15.48
CA PRO A 297 -7.73 -6.62 -14.92
C PRO A 297 -8.12 -6.90 -13.46
N THR A 298 -8.14 -8.16 -13.07
CA THR A 298 -8.44 -8.58 -11.70
C THR A 298 -7.26 -8.38 -10.75
N TRP A 299 -6.05 -8.29 -11.32
CA TRP A 299 -4.82 -7.96 -10.60
C TRP A 299 -3.97 -6.97 -11.39
N ILE A 300 -3.46 -5.97 -10.68
CA ILE A 300 -2.47 -5.00 -11.16
C ILE A 300 -1.25 -5.11 -10.25
N ASP A 301 -0.13 -5.57 -10.82
CA ASP A 301 1.12 -5.67 -10.06
C ASP A 301 1.68 -4.27 -9.76
N GLU A 302 1.86 -3.95 -8.48
CA GLU A 302 2.46 -2.69 -8.01
C GLU A 302 3.77 -2.38 -8.73
N TYR A 303 4.63 -3.38 -8.93
CA TYR A 303 5.93 -3.19 -9.60
C TYR A 303 5.82 -2.88 -11.09
N SER A 304 4.64 -3.04 -11.70
CA SER A 304 4.38 -2.61 -13.07
C SER A 304 4.00 -1.13 -13.20
N LEU A 305 3.69 -0.46 -12.08
CA LEU A 305 3.22 0.93 -12.08
C LEU A 305 4.35 1.94 -12.35
N ARG A 306 5.60 1.59 -12.04
CA ARG A 306 6.79 2.40 -12.32
C ARG A 306 8.00 1.54 -12.65
N GLU A 307 8.83 2.00 -13.59
CA GLU A 307 10.07 1.32 -13.98
C GLU A 307 11.21 1.67 -13.00
N THR A 308 11.39 0.84 -11.97
CA THR A 308 12.50 0.96 -11.00
C THR A 308 13.02 -0.42 -10.62
N PRO A 309 14.27 -0.55 -10.10
CA PRO A 309 14.65 -1.76 -9.38
C PRO A 309 13.83 -1.90 -8.09
N LYS A 310 13.73 -3.13 -7.57
CA LYS A 310 13.02 -3.38 -6.30
C LYS A 310 13.70 -2.73 -5.10
N ILE A 311 15.03 -2.76 -5.07
CA ILE A 311 15.81 -2.08 -4.04
C ILE A 311 16.43 -0.83 -4.64
N ILE A 312 16.06 0.30 -4.08
CA ILE A 312 16.60 1.62 -4.43
C ILE A 312 17.81 1.87 -3.54
N THR A 313 18.96 2.08 -4.17
CA THR A 313 20.25 2.35 -3.54
C THR A 313 20.78 3.72 -3.93
N LYS A 314 21.83 4.16 -3.24
CA LYS A 314 22.52 5.41 -3.60
C LYS A 314 23.03 5.40 -5.04
N GLU A 315 23.60 4.28 -5.49
CA GLU A 315 24.13 4.16 -6.86
C GLU A 315 23.00 4.42 -7.89
N TRP A 316 21.86 3.78 -7.72
CA TRP A 316 20.72 3.99 -8.61
C TRP A 316 20.21 5.44 -8.56
N LEU A 317 20.14 6.06 -7.37
CA LEU A 317 19.71 7.45 -7.21
C LEU A 317 20.71 8.45 -7.84
N ASP A 318 21.99 8.16 -7.80
CA ASP A 318 23.02 8.98 -8.44
C ASP A 318 22.91 8.91 -9.99
N GLU A 319 22.49 7.76 -10.54
CA GLU A 319 22.21 7.56 -11.98
C GLU A 319 20.84 8.14 -12.39
N ASN A 320 19.91 8.34 -11.43
CA ASN A 320 18.56 8.85 -11.66
C ASN A 320 18.29 10.10 -10.80
N PRO A 321 19.03 11.21 -11.02
CA PRO A 321 18.99 12.38 -10.13
C PRO A 321 17.61 13.08 -10.07
N ASP A 322 16.80 12.94 -11.12
CA ASP A 322 15.46 13.53 -11.24
C ASP A 322 14.35 12.63 -10.65
N PHE A 323 14.73 11.51 -10.03
CA PHE A 323 13.75 10.63 -9.39
C PHE A 323 13.11 11.31 -8.18
N GLU A 324 11.79 11.33 -8.17
CA GLU A 324 10.97 11.83 -7.07
C GLU A 324 10.11 10.68 -6.50
N PRO A 325 10.15 10.45 -5.17
CA PRO A 325 9.27 9.50 -4.51
C PRO A 325 7.82 10.03 -4.44
N GLU A 326 6.88 9.13 -4.22
CA GLU A 326 5.46 9.48 -4.25
C GLU A 326 4.91 10.06 -2.95
N TRP A 327 5.64 9.99 -1.85
CA TRP A 327 5.19 10.41 -0.52
C TRP A 327 6.33 10.85 0.40
N GLN A 328 5.98 11.52 1.50
CA GLN A 328 6.98 12.22 2.33
C GLN A 328 7.55 11.34 3.45
N GLY A 329 6.75 10.46 4.06
CA GLY A 329 7.16 9.62 5.19
C GLY A 329 6.12 9.56 6.29
#